data_2ff1126e6401d7c21f1dd979040725e8
#
_entry.id   2ff1126e6401d7c21f1dd979040725e8
#
_cell.length_a   1.000
_cell.length_b   1.000
_cell.length_c   1.000
_cell.angle_alpha   90.00
_cell.angle_beta   90.00
_cell.angle_gamma   90.00
#
_symmetry.space_group_name_H-M   'P 1'
#
loop_
_entity.id
_entity.type
_entity.pdbx_description
1 polymer ?
#
loop_
_entity_poly.entity_id
_entity_poly.type
_entity_poly.pdbx_seq_one_letter_code
_entity_poly.pdbx_strand_id
1 'polypeptide(L)'
;VPEASVADNDPPLIRLRGVTKSYGEGATLFQALKGIDLDIQAGDFVAVMGPSGSGKSTTMNILGCLDVPSSGEFLFKGVHVEKLERDQRALLRRKYLGFVFQGFNLLARTSALENVELPLLYRGDAKQQRRETAMAALDKVGLKQWWDHTPAELSGGQQQRVAIARAIVTNPDVLLADEPTGNLDSERSVEIMELLTDLNKTSGITVLMVTHEPDMAAFAHTIVHFKDGLVERIEDQHRQGEAVGH
;
A
#
# COMPACT_ATOMS: atom_id res chain seq x y z
N VAL A 1 -23.02 -19.73 29.53
CA VAL A 1 -23.08 -19.94 28.08
C VAL A 1 -21.97 -19.06 27.53
N PRO A 2 -20.88 -19.61 26.90
CA PRO A 2 -19.85 -18.80 26.32
C PRO A 2 -20.38 -18.15 25.04
N GLU A 3 -20.24 -16.83 24.96
CA GLU A 3 -20.53 -16.08 23.75
C GLU A 3 -19.55 -16.55 22.65
N ALA A 4 -20.13 -17.01 21.55
CA ALA A 4 -19.40 -17.41 20.37
C ALA A 4 -18.69 -16.17 19.79
N SER A 5 -17.38 -16.28 19.56
CA SER A 5 -16.61 -15.33 18.79
C SER A 5 -17.31 -15.10 17.45
N VAL A 6 -17.56 -13.84 17.13
CA VAL A 6 -18.05 -13.43 15.82
C VAL A 6 -17.02 -13.91 14.79
N ALA A 7 -17.37 -14.97 14.07
CA ALA A 7 -16.58 -15.43 12.95
C ALA A 7 -16.67 -14.37 11.85
N ASP A 8 -15.51 -13.86 11.43
CA ASP A 8 -15.30 -13.00 10.27
C ASP A 8 -15.87 -13.70 9.02
N ASN A 9 -17.14 -13.45 8.71
CA ASN A 9 -17.83 -14.01 7.55
C ASN A 9 -17.84 -13.05 6.35
N ASP A 10 -17.18 -11.89 6.46
CA ASP A 10 -17.07 -10.98 5.34
C ASP A 10 -15.98 -11.46 4.35
N PRO A 11 -16.28 -11.44 3.04
CA PRO A 11 -15.27 -11.83 2.04
C PRO A 11 -14.08 -10.88 2.11
N PRO A 12 -12.84 -11.39 2.00
CA PRO A 12 -11.66 -10.55 2.07
C PRO A 12 -11.68 -9.47 0.97
N LEU A 13 -11.11 -8.30 1.31
CA LEU A 13 -10.96 -7.20 0.38
C LEU A 13 -10.10 -7.61 -0.83
N ILE A 14 -9.02 -8.35 -0.53
CA ILE A 14 -8.11 -8.93 -1.53
C ILE A 14 -7.97 -10.42 -1.27
N ARG A 15 -8.08 -11.22 -2.33
CA ARG A 15 -7.83 -12.67 -2.29
C ARG A 15 -6.95 -13.08 -3.46
N LEU A 16 -5.84 -13.74 -3.13
CA LEU A 16 -4.96 -14.42 -4.09
C LEU A 16 -5.09 -15.94 -3.90
N ARG A 17 -5.19 -16.70 -4.99
CA ARG A 17 -5.20 -18.18 -4.97
C ARG A 17 -4.32 -18.73 -6.08
N GLY A 18 -3.27 -19.46 -5.70
CA GLY A 18 -2.34 -20.09 -6.61
C GLY A 18 -1.69 -19.10 -7.60
N VAL A 19 -1.50 -17.84 -7.20
CA VAL A 19 -1.02 -16.79 -8.09
C VAL A 19 0.43 -17.04 -8.47
N THR A 20 0.68 -17.16 -9.77
CA THR A 20 2.04 -17.26 -10.34
C THR A 20 2.36 -16.02 -11.17
N LYS A 21 3.65 -15.73 -11.31
CA LYS A 21 4.14 -14.74 -12.25
C LYS A 21 5.46 -15.16 -12.85
N SER A 22 5.50 -15.19 -14.17
CA SER A 22 6.70 -15.49 -14.94
C SER A 22 7.02 -14.34 -15.89
N TYR A 23 8.30 -14.09 -16.11
CA TYR A 23 8.83 -13.12 -17.06
C TYR A 23 9.78 -13.81 -18.02
N GLY A 24 9.92 -13.30 -19.25
CA GLY A 24 10.75 -13.86 -20.31
C GLY A 24 10.12 -15.07 -20.99
N GLU A 25 10.83 -15.64 -21.95
CA GLU A 25 10.41 -16.80 -22.75
C GLU A 25 11.57 -17.78 -22.92
N GLY A 26 11.25 -19.07 -23.13
CA GLY A 26 12.22 -20.12 -23.41
C GLY A 26 13.33 -20.22 -22.35
N ALA A 27 14.57 -20.08 -22.75
CA ALA A 27 15.73 -20.20 -21.85
C ALA A 27 15.89 -19.03 -20.85
N THR A 28 15.18 -17.91 -21.06
CA THR A 28 15.20 -16.74 -20.18
C THR A 28 13.99 -16.69 -19.24
N LEU A 29 13.17 -17.73 -19.21
CA LEU A 29 11.99 -17.79 -18.35
C LEU A 29 12.41 -17.75 -16.87
N PHE A 30 11.94 -16.73 -16.17
CA PHE A 30 12.11 -16.56 -14.74
C PHE A 30 10.77 -16.50 -14.04
N GLN A 31 10.53 -17.40 -13.10
CA GLN A 31 9.31 -17.45 -12.32
C GLN A 31 9.49 -16.66 -11.01
N ALA A 32 8.93 -15.46 -10.97
CA ALA A 32 9.01 -14.55 -9.82
C ALA A 32 8.05 -14.94 -8.70
N LEU A 33 6.85 -15.46 -9.04
CA LEU A 33 5.88 -16.02 -8.08
C LEU A 33 5.51 -17.43 -8.48
N LYS A 34 5.45 -18.34 -7.49
CA LYS A 34 5.35 -19.78 -7.71
C LYS A 34 4.05 -20.39 -7.17
N GLY A 35 3.00 -19.60 -7.05
CA GLY A 35 1.71 -20.03 -6.52
C GLY A 35 1.52 -19.52 -5.10
N ILE A 36 1.20 -18.21 -4.95
CA ILE A 36 0.95 -17.61 -3.66
C ILE A 36 -0.54 -17.59 -3.35
N ASP A 37 -0.87 -17.89 -2.10
CA ASP A 37 -2.19 -17.74 -1.50
C ASP A 37 -2.10 -16.66 -0.42
N LEU A 38 -3.01 -15.68 -0.45
CA LEU A 38 -3.06 -14.60 0.52
C LEU A 38 -4.46 -14.01 0.59
N ASP A 39 -5.00 -13.85 1.79
CA ASP A 39 -6.22 -13.09 2.07
C ASP A 39 -5.87 -11.84 2.88
N ILE A 40 -6.47 -10.70 2.53
CA ILE A 40 -6.31 -9.42 3.22
C ILE A 40 -7.70 -8.86 3.46
N GLN A 41 -8.01 -8.59 4.71
CA GLN A 41 -9.29 -8.01 5.09
C GLN A 41 -9.29 -6.48 4.93
N ALA A 42 -10.49 -5.89 4.83
CA ALA A 42 -10.61 -4.44 4.86
C ALA A 42 -10.15 -3.89 6.23
N GLY A 43 -9.32 -2.85 6.20
CA GLY A 43 -8.75 -2.26 7.41
C GLY A 43 -7.49 -2.95 7.95
N ASP A 44 -7.01 -4.02 7.31
CA ASP A 44 -5.74 -4.64 7.69
C ASP A 44 -4.56 -3.69 7.51
N PHE A 45 -3.55 -3.83 8.36
CA PHE A 45 -2.22 -3.31 8.12
C PHE A 45 -1.26 -4.50 7.97
N VAL A 46 -0.80 -4.74 6.75
CA VAL A 46 0.03 -5.90 6.39
C VAL A 46 1.42 -5.44 5.96
N ALA A 47 2.47 -6.00 6.55
CA ALA A 47 3.84 -5.85 6.11
C ALA A 47 4.26 -7.08 5.29
N VAL A 48 4.86 -6.86 4.14
CA VAL A 48 5.44 -7.89 3.27
C VAL A 48 6.96 -7.83 3.40
N MET A 49 7.55 -8.89 3.93
CA MET A 49 8.99 -9.00 4.19
C MET A 49 9.63 -10.14 3.40
N GLY A 50 10.94 -10.10 3.27
CA GLY A 50 11.75 -11.16 2.66
C GLY A 50 12.99 -10.63 1.96
N PRO A 51 13.94 -11.49 1.57
CA PRO A 51 15.17 -11.08 0.90
C PRO A 51 14.91 -10.45 -0.48
N SER A 52 15.93 -9.79 -1.03
CA SER A 52 15.85 -9.27 -2.41
C SER A 52 15.59 -10.42 -3.38
N GLY A 53 14.73 -10.17 -4.38
CA GLY A 53 14.34 -11.18 -5.37
C GLY A 53 13.32 -12.21 -4.89
N SER A 54 12.78 -12.13 -3.67
CA SER A 54 11.80 -13.10 -3.16
C SER A 54 10.39 -12.96 -3.74
N GLY A 55 10.12 -11.95 -4.58
CA GLY A 55 8.82 -11.75 -5.22
C GLY A 55 7.97 -10.61 -4.64
N LYS A 56 8.43 -9.88 -3.61
CA LYS A 56 7.66 -8.79 -2.95
C LYS A 56 7.20 -7.71 -3.92
N SER A 57 8.12 -7.12 -4.68
CA SER A 57 7.79 -6.04 -5.64
C SER A 57 6.89 -6.55 -6.76
N THR A 58 7.07 -7.81 -7.20
CA THR A 58 6.15 -8.45 -8.17
C THR A 58 4.74 -8.57 -7.58
N THR A 59 4.62 -9.01 -6.32
CA THR A 59 3.33 -9.09 -5.62
C THR A 59 2.70 -7.70 -5.49
N MET A 60 3.47 -6.68 -5.10
CA MET A 60 2.98 -5.30 -5.01
C MET A 60 2.50 -4.76 -6.37
N ASN A 61 3.18 -5.07 -7.47
CA ASN A 61 2.76 -4.69 -8.80
C ASN A 61 1.43 -5.36 -9.20
N ILE A 62 1.24 -6.63 -8.84
CA ILE A 62 -0.01 -7.35 -9.09
C ILE A 62 -1.14 -6.75 -8.24
N LEU A 63 -0.93 -6.60 -6.92
CA LEU A 63 -1.90 -6.00 -6.00
C LEU A 63 -2.25 -4.56 -6.40
N GLY A 64 -1.25 -3.82 -6.92
CA GLY A 64 -1.42 -2.48 -7.48
C GLY A 64 -2.10 -2.45 -8.84
N CYS A 65 -2.48 -3.59 -9.42
CA CYS A 65 -3.02 -3.70 -10.78
C CYS A 65 -2.09 -3.07 -11.85
N LEU A 66 -0.79 -2.95 -11.57
CA LEU A 66 0.24 -2.49 -12.52
C LEU A 66 0.66 -3.63 -13.44
N ASP A 67 0.56 -4.86 -12.96
CA ASP A 67 0.82 -6.09 -13.68
C ASP A 67 -0.31 -7.10 -13.45
N VAL A 68 -0.31 -8.22 -14.20
CA VAL A 68 -1.30 -9.29 -14.05
C VAL A 68 -0.61 -10.60 -13.74
N PRO A 69 -1.24 -11.49 -12.97
CA PRO A 69 -0.76 -12.87 -12.80
C PRO A 69 -0.55 -13.58 -14.14
N SER A 70 0.42 -14.49 -14.19
CA SER A 70 0.53 -15.44 -15.31
C SER A 70 -0.49 -16.56 -15.21
N SER A 71 -0.85 -16.97 -13.97
CA SER A 71 -1.94 -17.89 -13.66
C SER A 71 -2.40 -17.71 -12.22
N GLY A 72 -3.48 -18.39 -11.82
CA GLY A 72 -4.12 -18.25 -10.53
C GLY A 72 -5.22 -17.19 -10.54
N GLU A 73 -5.82 -16.93 -9.40
CA GLU A 73 -6.94 -16.00 -9.23
C GLU A 73 -6.53 -14.82 -8.36
N PHE A 74 -6.89 -13.61 -8.80
CA PHE A 74 -6.77 -12.39 -8.03
C PHE A 74 -8.12 -11.69 -7.94
N LEU A 75 -8.74 -11.72 -6.77
CA LEU A 75 -10.00 -11.03 -6.49
C LEU A 75 -9.72 -9.74 -5.68
N PHE A 76 -10.31 -8.65 -6.13
CA PHE A 76 -10.40 -7.39 -5.39
C PHE A 76 -11.88 -7.06 -5.21
N LYS A 77 -12.36 -6.99 -3.98
CA LYS A 77 -13.81 -6.80 -3.66
C LYS A 77 -14.71 -7.77 -4.43
N GLY A 78 -14.28 -9.04 -4.57
CA GLY A 78 -15.00 -10.06 -5.33
C GLY A 78 -14.88 -9.97 -6.85
N VAL A 79 -14.17 -8.98 -7.39
CA VAL A 79 -13.95 -8.83 -8.84
C VAL A 79 -12.67 -9.53 -9.26
N HIS A 80 -12.72 -10.38 -10.27
CA HIS A 80 -11.57 -11.06 -10.88
C HIS A 80 -10.69 -10.07 -11.67
N VAL A 81 -9.60 -9.60 -11.05
CA VAL A 81 -8.73 -8.57 -11.63
C VAL A 81 -7.92 -9.11 -12.82
N GLU A 82 -7.56 -10.40 -12.80
CA GLU A 82 -6.83 -11.06 -13.89
C GLU A 82 -7.64 -11.12 -15.20
N LYS A 83 -8.97 -10.97 -15.12
CA LYS A 83 -9.87 -10.96 -16.27
C LYS A 83 -10.17 -9.56 -16.81
N LEU A 84 -9.75 -8.52 -16.08
CA LEU A 84 -9.99 -7.13 -16.46
C LEU A 84 -9.07 -6.70 -17.61
N GLU A 85 -9.59 -5.88 -18.51
CA GLU A 85 -8.80 -5.20 -19.52
C GLU A 85 -7.93 -4.10 -18.90
N ARG A 86 -6.92 -3.63 -19.65
CA ARG A 86 -5.97 -2.60 -19.20
C ARG A 86 -6.67 -1.34 -18.67
N ASP A 87 -7.69 -0.86 -19.39
CA ASP A 87 -8.42 0.35 -19.02
C ASP A 87 -9.27 0.15 -17.75
N GLN A 88 -9.87 -1.04 -17.61
CA GLN A 88 -10.63 -1.39 -16.41
C GLN A 88 -9.72 -1.45 -15.17
N ARG A 89 -8.51 -2.04 -15.30
CA ARG A 89 -7.51 -2.02 -14.22
C ARG A 89 -7.05 -0.60 -13.90
N ALA A 90 -6.90 0.27 -14.90
CA ALA A 90 -6.56 1.68 -14.67
C ALA A 90 -7.67 2.42 -13.90
N LEU A 91 -8.94 2.14 -14.18
CA LEU A 91 -10.07 2.67 -13.42
C LEU A 91 -10.08 2.17 -11.97
N LEU A 92 -9.81 0.87 -11.76
CA LEU A 92 -9.71 0.28 -10.43
C LEU A 92 -8.60 0.97 -9.61
N ARG A 93 -7.38 1.10 -10.18
CA ARG A 93 -6.27 1.83 -9.53
C ARG A 93 -6.67 3.24 -9.13
N ARG A 94 -7.25 3.99 -10.08
CA ARG A 94 -7.63 5.39 -9.86
C ARG A 94 -8.65 5.56 -8.74
N LYS A 95 -9.55 4.59 -8.58
CA LYS A 95 -10.66 4.68 -7.64
C LYS A 95 -10.33 4.15 -6.25
N TYR A 96 -9.57 3.07 -6.16
CA TYR A 96 -9.47 2.28 -4.95
C TYR A 96 -8.04 2.17 -4.37
N LEU A 97 -7.01 2.54 -5.14
CA LEU A 97 -5.62 2.34 -4.72
C LEU A 97 -4.87 3.67 -4.61
N GLY A 98 -4.14 3.84 -3.50
CA GLY A 98 -3.13 4.87 -3.31
C GLY A 98 -1.73 4.25 -3.33
N PHE A 99 -0.73 5.02 -3.76
CA PHE A 99 0.65 4.55 -3.87
C PHE A 99 1.61 5.49 -3.17
N VAL A 100 2.47 4.92 -2.32
CA VAL A 100 3.59 5.58 -1.67
C VAL A 100 4.86 4.84 -2.04
N PHE A 101 5.90 5.55 -2.48
CA PHE A 101 7.17 4.98 -2.95
C PHE A 101 8.33 5.47 -2.11
N GLN A 102 9.40 4.70 -2.03
CA GLN A 102 10.65 5.05 -1.37
C GLN A 102 11.24 6.38 -1.88
N GLY A 103 11.18 6.63 -3.19
CA GLY A 103 11.72 7.82 -3.84
C GLY A 103 10.77 9.02 -3.84
N PHE A 104 9.68 9.03 -3.05
CA PHE A 104 8.63 10.05 -2.99
C PHE A 104 7.89 10.27 -4.32
N ASN A 105 8.58 10.23 -5.45
CA ASN A 105 8.07 10.43 -6.82
C ASN A 105 7.23 11.72 -6.96
N LEU A 106 7.69 12.80 -6.34
CA LEU A 106 7.08 14.12 -6.46
C LEU A 106 7.54 14.81 -7.75
N LEU A 107 6.67 15.61 -8.33
CA LEU A 107 7.02 16.50 -9.44
C LEU A 107 7.86 17.67 -8.89
N ALA A 108 9.13 17.72 -9.28
CA ALA A 108 10.14 18.58 -8.67
C ALA A 108 9.88 20.10 -8.83
N ARG A 109 9.12 20.50 -9.84
CA ARG A 109 8.87 21.92 -10.17
C ARG A 109 7.45 22.38 -9.83
N THR A 110 6.72 21.61 -9.06
CA THR A 110 5.36 21.90 -8.63
C THR A 110 5.31 21.95 -7.11
N SER A 111 4.35 22.69 -6.57
CA SER A 111 4.18 22.79 -5.12
C SER A 111 3.66 21.48 -4.49
N ALA A 112 3.72 21.39 -3.16
CA ALA A 112 3.12 20.28 -2.41
C ALA A 112 1.63 20.13 -2.75
N LEU A 113 0.89 21.25 -2.79
CA LEU A 113 -0.52 21.24 -3.15
C LEU A 113 -0.75 20.70 -4.56
N GLU A 114 -0.01 21.18 -5.55
CA GLU A 114 -0.14 20.73 -6.94
C GLU A 114 0.20 19.23 -7.09
N ASN A 115 1.20 18.73 -6.36
CA ASN A 115 1.51 17.31 -6.30
C ASN A 115 0.32 16.50 -5.75
N VAL A 116 -0.33 16.97 -4.69
CA VAL A 116 -1.49 16.30 -4.09
C VAL A 116 -2.74 16.42 -4.97
N GLU A 117 -2.90 17.48 -5.73
CA GLU A 117 -4.01 17.66 -6.69
C GLU A 117 -3.98 16.67 -7.88
N LEU A 118 -2.82 16.11 -8.23
CA LEU A 118 -2.66 15.29 -9.45
C LEU A 118 -3.70 14.15 -9.61
N PRO A 119 -3.95 13.30 -8.62
CA PRO A 119 -4.94 12.23 -8.75
C PRO A 119 -6.36 12.78 -9.01
N LEU A 120 -6.69 13.91 -8.40
CA LEU A 120 -8.00 14.56 -8.56
C LEU A 120 -8.13 15.21 -9.95
N LEU A 121 -7.02 15.71 -10.50
CA LEU A 121 -6.97 16.23 -11.88
C LEU A 121 -7.28 15.10 -12.88
N TYR A 122 -6.67 13.93 -12.72
CA TYR A 122 -6.95 12.77 -13.56
C TYR A 122 -8.37 12.20 -13.35
N ARG A 123 -8.96 12.44 -12.19
CA ARG A 123 -10.36 12.10 -11.92
C ARG A 123 -11.35 13.04 -12.62
N GLY A 124 -10.89 14.26 -12.99
CA GLY A 124 -11.72 15.28 -13.66
C GLY A 124 -12.44 16.22 -12.71
N ASP A 125 -12.03 16.31 -11.45
CA ASP A 125 -12.63 17.17 -10.44
C ASP A 125 -12.45 18.65 -10.80
N ALA A 126 -13.42 19.51 -10.47
CA ALA A 126 -13.33 20.94 -10.67
C ALA A 126 -12.19 21.56 -9.86
N LYS A 127 -11.55 22.61 -10.41
CA LYS A 127 -10.33 23.22 -9.83
C LYS A 127 -10.51 23.62 -8.35
N GLN A 128 -11.60 24.26 -8.00
CA GLN A 128 -11.85 24.71 -6.62
C GLN A 128 -11.98 23.50 -5.68
N GLN A 129 -12.75 22.48 -6.04
CA GLN A 129 -12.94 21.27 -5.24
C GLN A 129 -11.62 20.50 -5.08
N ARG A 130 -10.80 20.39 -6.15
CA ARG A 130 -9.47 19.76 -6.06
C ARG A 130 -8.60 20.44 -5.01
N ARG A 131 -8.53 21.79 -5.06
CA ARG A 131 -7.73 22.58 -4.13
C ARG A 131 -8.18 22.38 -2.68
N GLU A 132 -9.48 22.44 -2.42
CA GLU A 132 -10.04 22.22 -1.08
C GLU A 132 -9.74 20.81 -0.57
N THR A 133 -9.95 19.77 -1.41
CA THR A 133 -9.67 18.38 -1.06
C THR A 133 -8.18 18.13 -0.83
N ALA A 134 -7.30 18.69 -1.68
CA ALA A 134 -5.87 18.56 -1.54
C ALA A 134 -5.33 19.28 -0.30
N MET A 135 -5.86 20.46 0.04
CA MET A 135 -5.53 21.17 1.29
C MET A 135 -5.94 20.35 2.53
N ALA A 136 -7.12 19.72 2.50
CA ALA A 136 -7.55 18.84 3.58
C ALA A 136 -6.65 17.60 3.72
N ALA A 137 -6.16 17.04 2.60
CA ALA A 137 -5.20 15.94 2.64
C ALA A 137 -3.84 16.36 3.19
N LEU A 138 -3.35 17.55 2.85
CA LEU A 138 -2.12 18.14 3.43
C LEU A 138 -2.29 18.41 4.93
N ASP A 139 -3.47 18.83 5.38
CA ASP A 139 -3.79 19.05 6.79
C ASP A 139 -3.71 17.73 7.59
N LYS A 140 -4.26 16.64 7.04
CA LYS A 140 -4.21 15.29 7.65
C LYS A 140 -2.77 14.77 7.89
N VAL A 141 -1.82 15.18 7.06
CA VAL A 141 -0.40 14.79 7.22
C VAL A 141 0.44 15.86 7.92
N GLY A 142 -0.19 16.92 8.46
CA GLY A 142 0.48 18.00 9.19
C GLY A 142 1.26 19.00 8.33
N LEU A 143 0.94 19.11 7.04
CA LEU A 143 1.68 19.95 6.08
C LEU A 143 0.85 21.10 5.50
N LYS A 144 -0.26 21.48 6.11
CA LYS A 144 -1.13 22.54 5.60
C LYS A 144 -0.40 23.87 5.33
N GLN A 145 0.52 24.25 6.21
CA GLN A 145 1.31 25.49 6.09
C GLN A 145 2.41 25.45 5.02
N TRP A 146 2.73 24.24 4.49
CA TRP A 146 3.78 24.01 3.49
C TRP A 146 3.21 23.78 2.08
N TRP A 147 1.95 24.13 1.85
CA TRP A 147 1.19 23.83 0.65
C TRP A 147 1.80 24.38 -0.64
N ASP A 148 2.49 25.53 -0.56
CA ASP A 148 3.11 26.25 -1.68
C ASP A 148 4.60 25.94 -1.88
N HIS A 149 5.21 25.13 -0.99
CA HIS A 149 6.62 24.75 -1.10
C HIS A 149 6.81 23.69 -2.17
N THR A 150 7.91 23.81 -2.92
CA THR A 150 8.38 22.78 -3.86
C THR A 150 9.12 21.66 -3.12
N PRO A 151 9.28 20.45 -3.72
CA PRO A 151 10.02 19.38 -3.09
C PRO A 151 11.45 19.75 -2.65
N ALA A 152 12.12 20.63 -3.39
CA ALA A 152 13.48 21.09 -3.04
C ALA A 152 13.54 21.91 -1.74
N GLU A 153 12.42 22.50 -1.34
CA GLU A 153 12.29 23.31 -0.11
C GLU A 153 11.79 22.50 1.09
N LEU A 154 11.50 21.21 0.89
CA LEU A 154 10.97 20.29 1.91
C LEU A 154 12.03 19.28 2.36
N SER A 155 12.03 18.97 3.64
CA SER A 155 12.83 17.85 4.17
C SER A 155 12.35 16.49 3.60
N GLY A 156 13.17 15.44 3.68
CA GLY A 156 12.78 14.10 3.23
C GLY A 156 11.49 13.59 3.87
N GLY A 157 11.33 13.75 5.19
CA GLY A 157 10.10 13.38 5.89
C GLY A 157 8.88 14.20 5.45
N GLN A 158 9.06 15.51 5.17
CA GLN A 158 8.00 16.34 4.61
C GLN A 158 7.64 15.90 3.18
N GLN A 159 8.62 15.58 2.34
CA GLN A 159 8.37 15.05 0.99
C GLN A 159 7.57 13.74 1.04
N GLN A 160 7.91 12.84 1.98
CA GLN A 160 7.17 11.59 2.17
C GLN A 160 5.73 11.85 2.64
N ARG A 161 5.53 12.80 3.55
CA ARG A 161 4.17 13.21 3.97
C ARG A 161 3.36 13.80 2.81
N VAL A 162 3.97 14.57 1.88
CA VAL A 162 3.30 15.02 0.64
C VAL A 162 2.94 13.83 -0.25
N ALA A 163 3.83 12.84 -0.41
CA ALA A 163 3.56 11.63 -1.17
C ALA A 163 2.39 10.81 -0.57
N ILE A 164 2.33 10.72 0.76
CA ILE A 164 1.21 10.09 1.48
C ILE A 164 -0.08 10.89 1.27
N ALA A 165 -0.06 12.23 1.42
CA ALA A 165 -1.22 13.07 1.16
C ALA A 165 -1.76 12.88 -0.26
N ARG A 166 -0.87 12.82 -1.25
CA ARG A 166 -1.22 12.52 -2.65
C ARG A 166 -1.86 11.14 -2.80
N ALA A 167 -1.35 10.14 -2.08
CA ALA A 167 -1.87 8.77 -2.15
C ALA A 167 -3.28 8.65 -1.54
N ILE A 168 -3.58 9.39 -0.47
CA ILE A 168 -4.87 9.31 0.24
C ILE A 168 -5.93 10.32 -0.25
N VAL A 169 -5.56 11.28 -1.11
CA VAL A 169 -6.45 12.38 -1.53
C VAL A 169 -7.72 11.92 -2.23
N THR A 170 -7.69 10.77 -2.89
CA THR A 170 -8.85 10.15 -3.55
C THR A 170 -9.70 9.32 -2.62
N ASN A 171 -9.33 9.22 -1.34
CA ASN A 171 -9.94 8.33 -0.34
C ASN A 171 -9.95 6.86 -0.79
N PRO A 172 -8.77 6.26 -1.03
CA PRO A 172 -8.66 4.89 -1.53
C PRO A 172 -9.02 3.87 -0.44
N ASP A 173 -9.42 2.65 -0.86
CA ASP A 173 -9.65 1.54 0.05
C ASP A 173 -8.32 0.90 0.50
N VAL A 174 -7.29 0.97 -0.35
CA VAL A 174 -5.96 0.37 -0.12
C VAL A 174 -4.85 1.37 -0.39
N LEU A 175 -3.90 1.44 0.54
CA LEU A 175 -2.65 2.16 0.41
C LEU A 175 -1.50 1.16 0.24
N LEU A 176 -0.85 1.20 -0.92
CA LEU A 176 0.32 0.39 -1.25
C LEU A 176 1.58 1.23 -0.97
N ALA A 177 2.41 0.80 -0.02
CA ALA A 177 3.61 1.51 0.40
C ALA A 177 4.85 0.63 0.12
N ASP A 178 5.66 1.03 -0.84
CA ASP A 178 6.90 0.35 -1.20
C ASP A 178 8.09 1.05 -0.53
N GLU A 179 8.63 0.43 0.52
CA GLU A 179 9.72 0.95 1.36
C GLU A 179 9.52 2.43 1.78
N PRO A 180 8.40 2.77 2.45
CA PRO A 180 8.00 4.16 2.68
C PRO A 180 8.97 4.95 3.57
N THR A 181 9.88 4.26 4.26
CA THR A 181 10.88 4.83 5.19
C THR A 181 12.31 4.73 4.68
N GLY A 182 12.56 4.03 3.58
CA GLY A 182 13.90 3.64 3.13
C GLY A 182 14.86 4.78 2.77
N ASN A 183 14.39 6.03 2.64
CA ASN A 183 15.20 7.23 2.40
C ASN A 183 15.18 8.21 3.59
N LEU A 184 14.76 7.76 4.78
CA LEU A 184 14.61 8.58 5.95
C LEU A 184 15.56 8.11 7.07
N ASP A 185 15.88 9.02 8.00
CA ASP A 185 16.52 8.65 9.25
C ASP A 185 15.51 7.95 10.20
N SER A 186 16.02 7.32 11.26
CA SER A 186 15.23 6.48 12.16
C SER A 186 14.08 7.25 12.84
N GLU A 187 14.30 8.51 13.25
CA GLU A 187 13.27 9.31 13.90
C GLU A 187 12.12 9.62 12.95
N ARG A 188 12.44 10.08 11.74
CA ARG A 188 11.43 10.34 10.69
C ARG A 188 10.75 9.09 10.19
N SER A 189 11.45 7.95 10.18
CA SER A 189 10.86 6.65 9.84
C SER A 189 9.73 6.29 10.80
N VAL A 190 9.96 6.43 12.11
CA VAL A 190 8.94 6.20 13.14
C VAL A 190 7.74 7.13 12.94
N GLU A 191 7.97 8.45 12.72
CA GLU A 191 6.89 9.41 12.47
C GLU A 191 6.03 9.03 11.26
N ILE A 192 6.63 8.53 10.18
CA ILE A 192 5.88 8.08 8.99
C ILE A 192 5.08 6.82 9.30
N MET A 193 5.64 5.89 10.07
CA MET A 193 4.92 4.67 10.46
C MET A 193 3.75 4.97 11.40
N GLU A 194 3.92 5.90 12.34
CA GLU A 194 2.83 6.39 13.20
C GLU A 194 1.72 7.03 12.37
N LEU A 195 2.07 7.87 11.38
CA LEU A 195 1.12 8.48 10.47
C LEU A 195 0.33 7.42 9.67
N LEU A 196 1.00 6.40 9.12
CA LEU A 196 0.34 5.31 8.40
C LEU A 196 -0.59 4.50 9.31
N THR A 197 -0.15 4.24 10.54
CA THR A 197 -0.96 3.56 11.57
C THR A 197 -2.19 4.37 11.95
N ASP A 198 -2.05 5.69 12.12
CA ASP A 198 -3.18 6.58 12.42
C ASP A 198 -4.17 6.64 11.26
N LEU A 199 -3.69 6.76 10.03
CA LEU A 199 -4.54 6.70 8.83
C LEU A 199 -5.30 5.37 8.71
N ASN A 200 -4.65 4.25 9.00
CA ASN A 200 -5.29 2.94 9.02
C ASN A 200 -6.42 2.91 10.07
N LYS A 201 -6.13 3.31 11.32
CA LYS A 201 -7.09 3.28 12.43
C LYS A 201 -8.24 4.27 12.27
N THR A 202 -7.95 5.51 11.85
CA THR A 202 -8.96 6.59 11.84
C THR A 202 -9.78 6.63 10.55
N SER A 203 -9.18 6.24 9.42
CA SER A 203 -9.85 6.27 8.11
C SER A 203 -10.26 4.89 7.61
N GLY A 204 -9.86 3.80 8.29
CA GLY A 204 -10.18 2.42 7.89
C GLY A 204 -9.48 1.99 6.59
N ILE A 205 -8.45 2.71 6.16
CA ILE A 205 -7.69 2.37 4.94
C ILE A 205 -6.89 1.10 5.20
N THR A 206 -6.98 0.11 4.32
CA THR A 206 -6.10 -1.06 4.33
C THR A 206 -4.70 -0.66 3.90
N VAL A 207 -3.67 -0.99 4.67
CA VAL A 207 -2.28 -0.66 4.36
C VAL A 207 -1.50 -1.92 4.00
N LEU A 208 -0.88 -1.94 2.84
CA LEU A 208 0.05 -2.98 2.40
C LEU A 208 1.42 -2.36 2.23
N MET A 209 2.35 -2.72 3.08
CA MET A 209 3.70 -2.16 3.08
C MET A 209 4.73 -3.23 2.73
N VAL A 210 5.63 -2.92 1.80
CA VAL A 210 6.88 -3.69 1.63
C VAL A 210 7.96 -3.02 2.45
N THR A 211 8.67 -3.80 3.26
CA THR A 211 9.86 -3.33 3.98
C THR A 211 10.83 -4.49 4.19
N HIS A 212 12.10 -4.18 4.31
CA HIS A 212 13.14 -5.11 4.76
C HIS A 212 13.57 -4.84 6.21
N GLU A 213 13.00 -3.82 6.86
CA GLU A 213 13.31 -3.39 8.22
C GLU A 213 12.31 -4.01 9.21
N PRO A 214 12.78 -4.91 10.13
CA PRO A 214 11.91 -5.55 11.11
C PRO A 214 11.19 -4.57 12.02
N ASP A 215 11.87 -3.47 12.42
CA ASP A 215 11.30 -2.45 13.30
C ASP A 215 10.12 -1.72 12.65
N MET A 216 10.17 -1.51 11.32
CA MET A 216 9.08 -0.93 10.57
C MET A 216 7.95 -1.94 10.36
N ALA A 217 8.27 -3.21 10.14
CA ALA A 217 7.27 -4.27 10.02
C ALA A 217 6.48 -4.48 11.31
N ALA A 218 7.07 -4.18 12.48
CA ALA A 218 6.42 -4.29 13.78
C ALA A 218 5.20 -3.35 13.97
N PHE A 219 5.03 -2.33 13.11
CA PHE A 219 3.82 -1.49 13.12
C PHE A 219 2.61 -2.17 12.46
N ALA A 220 2.82 -3.22 11.67
CA ALA A 220 1.74 -3.93 10.99
C ALA A 220 1.01 -4.91 11.93
N HIS A 221 -0.24 -5.21 11.63
CA HIS A 221 -1.02 -6.24 12.33
C HIS A 221 -0.58 -7.65 11.91
N THR A 222 -0.19 -7.80 10.65
CA THR A 222 0.21 -9.07 10.04
C THR A 222 1.50 -8.89 9.27
N ILE A 223 2.44 -9.81 9.43
CA ILE A 223 3.67 -9.88 8.63
C ILE A 223 3.63 -11.10 7.72
N VAL A 224 3.76 -10.87 6.42
CA VAL A 224 3.83 -11.92 5.39
C VAL A 224 5.28 -12.06 4.93
N HIS A 225 5.88 -13.20 5.21
CA HIS A 225 7.27 -13.49 4.85
C HIS A 225 7.34 -14.19 3.50
N PHE A 226 8.05 -13.55 2.56
CA PHE A 226 8.31 -14.07 1.23
C PHE A 226 9.69 -14.70 1.14
N LYS A 227 9.78 -15.85 0.46
CA LYS A 227 11.02 -16.52 0.12
C LYS A 227 10.89 -17.26 -1.20
N ASP A 228 11.83 -17.04 -2.11
CA ASP A 228 11.94 -17.76 -3.39
C ASP A 228 10.64 -17.80 -4.23
N GLY A 229 9.85 -16.72 -4.20
CA GLY A 229 8.59 -16.59 -4.94
C GLY A 229 7.37 -17.24 -4.27
N LEU A 230 7.47 -17.59 -3.00
CA LEU A 230 6.40 -18.19 -2.20
C LEU A 230 6.16 -17.37 -0.91
N VAL A 231 4.98 -17.49 -0.34
CA VAL A 231 4.69 -17.11 1.04
C VAL A 231 5.22 -18.22 1.93
N GLU A 232 6.30 -17.93 2.70
CA GLU A 232 6.92 -18.90 3.61
C GLU A 232 6.13 -19.04 4.91
N ARG A 233 5.68 -17.89 5.46
CA ARG A 233 4.85 -17.86 6.67
C ARG A 233 4.08 -16.54 6.76
N ILE A 234 2.98 -16.59 7.52
CA ILE A 234 2.19 -15.41 7.90
C ILE A 234 2.22 -15.34 9.44
N GLU A 235 2.57 -14.18 9.97
CA GLU A 235 2.71 -13.90 11.39
C GLU A 235 1.66 -12.86 11.79
N ASP A 236 0.72 -13.27 12.65
CA ASP A 236 -0.32 -12.40 13.21
C ASP A 236 0.17 -11.82 14.54
N GLN A 237 0.39 -10.52 14.58
CA GLN A 237 0.93 -9.85 15.76
C GLN A 237 -0.12 -9.59 16.85
N HIS A 238 -1.41 -9.59 16.53
CA HIS A 238 -2.47 -9.44 17.53
C HIS A 238 -2.54 -10.63 18.48
N ARG A 239 -2.23 -11.83 18.01
CA ARG A 239 -2.25 -13.07 18.83
C ARG A 239 -1.04 -13.23 19.74
N GLN A 240 0.06 -12.48 19.51
CA GLN A 240 1.27 -12.57 20.35
C GLN A 240 1.15 -11.73 21.64
N GLY A 241 0.32 -10.68 21.65
CA GLY A 241 0.09 -9.84 22.85
C GLY A 241 -0.68 -10.56 23.96
N GLU A 242 -1.47 -11.61 23.66
CA GLU A 242 -2.24 -12.36 24.63
C GLU A 242 -1.44 -13.51 25.28
N ALA A 243 -0.32 -13.93 24.70
CA ALA A 243 0.48 -15.07 25.19
C ALA A 243 1.56 -14.69 26.23
N VAL A 244 1.80 -13.40 26.51
CA VAL A 244 2.83 -12.93 27.45
C VAL A 244 2.25 -12.43 28.78
N GLY A 245 0.96 -12.55 29.00
CA GLY A 245 0.24 -12.10 30.19
C GLY A 245 -0.12 -13.25 31.12
N HIS A 246 0.87 -14.05 31.59
CA HIS A 246 0.70 -14.97 32.73
C HIS A 246 1.97 -15.02 33.57
#